data_54a7c9c45284b9f0751a0b914c31c2a1
#
_entry.id   54a7c9c45284b9f0751a0b914c31c2a1
#
_cell.length_a   1.000
_cell.length_b   1.000
_cell.length_c   1.000
_cell.angle_alpha   90.00
_cell.angle_beta   90.00
_cell.angle_gamma   90.00
#
_symmetry.space_group_name_H-M   'P 1'
#
loop_
_entity.id
_entity.type
_entity.pdbx_description
1 polymer ?
#
loop_
_entity_poly.entity_id
_entity_poly.type
_entity_poly.pdbx_seq_one_letter_code
_entity_poly.pdbx_strand_id
1 'polypeptide(L)'
;MTQEELFKKLIAHCKEYGFVFPSSEIYDGLAAVYDYGQNGVELKNNIKRYWWDSMVKLHENIVGIDAAIFMHPRTWEASGHVGAFNDLSLIHISEPTRHA
;
A
#
# COMPACT_ATOMS: atom_id res chain seq x y z
N MET A 1 16.77 -9.81 21.93
CA MET A 1 16.09 -10.03 20.65
C MET A 1 16.54 -8.96 19.65
N THR A 2 17.02 -9.36 18.50
CA THR A 2 17.41 -8.42 17.46
C THR A 2 16.19 -7.81 16.78
N GLN A 3 16.36 -6.70 16.07
CA GLN A 3 15.27 -6.09 15.30
C GLN A 3 14.75 -7.02 14.21
N GLU A 4 15.64 -7.79 13.58
CA GLU A 4 15.23 -8.78 12.58
C GLU A 4 14.36 -9.89 13.16
N GLU A 5 14.71 -10.38 14.33
CA GLU A 5 13.91 -11.40 15.02
C GLU A 5 12.55 -10.87 15.42
N LEU A 6 12.52 -9.65 15.93
CA LEU A 6 11.27 -8.98 16.29
C LEU A 6 10.38 -8.79 15.07
N PHE A 7 10.96 -8.35 13.96
CA PHE A 7 10.23 -8.13 12.71
C PHE A 7 9.63 -9.43 12.17
N LYS A 8 10.41 -10.51 12.18
CA LYS A 8 9.92 -11.82 11.75
C LYS A 8 8.78 -12.32 12.63
N LYS A 9 8.89 -12.15 13.94
CA LYS A 9 7.81 -12.52 14.86
C LYS A 9 6.56 -11.70 14.64
N LEU A 10 6.72 -10.41 14.38
CA LEU A 10 5.60 -9.52 14.12
C LEU A 10 4.87 -9.93 12.85
N ILE A 11 5.59 -10.22 11.77
CA ILE A 11 5.00 -10.67 10.51
C ILE A 11 4.24 -11.99 10.72
N ALA A 12 4.84 -12.94 11.39
CA ALA A 12 4.21 -14.24 11.68
C ALA A 12 2.92 -14.05 12.47
N HIS A 13 2.95 -13.20 13.49
CA HIS A 13 1.78 -12.86 14.30
C HIS A 13 0.67 -12.26 13.43
N CYS A 14 1.02 -11.30 12.57
CA CYS A 14 0.05 -10.64 11.70
C CYS A 14 -0.62 -11.61 10.72
N LYS A 15 0.12 -12.57 10.22
CA LYS A 15 -0.43 -13.61 9.34
C LYS A 15 -1.35 -14.56 10.11
N GLU A 16 -0.94 -14.98 11.31
CA GLU A 16 -1.70 -15.93 12.11
C GLU A 16 -3.04 -15.36 12.58
N TYR A 17 -3.08 -14.09 12.96
CA TYR A 17 -4.25 -13.50 13.60
C TYR A 17 -5.09 -12.62 12.67
N GLY A 18 -4.97 -12.81 11.36
CA GLY A 18 -5.88 -12.18 10.41
C GLY A 18 -5.62 -10.68 10.19
N PHE A 19 -4.39 -10.24 10.33
CA PHE A 19 -4.03 -8.85 10.00
C PHE A 19 -3.64 -8.71 8.54
N VAL A 20 -2.75 -9.57 8.07
CA VAL A 20 -2.32 -9.56 6.66
C VAL A 20 -2.14 -10.99 6.18
N PHE A 21 -2.28 -11.17 4.87
CA PHE A 21 -1.94 -12.42 4.21
C PHE A 21 -1.55 -12.13 2.76
N PRO A 22 -0.77 -13.02 2.12
CA PRO A 22 -0.35 -12.75 0.74
C PRO A 22 -1.54 -12.62 -0.20
N SER A 23 -1.49 -11.62 -1.08
CA SER A 23 -2.51 -11.46 -2.10
C SER A 23 -2.51 -12.68 -3.04
N SER A 24 -3.70 -13.09 -3.47
CA SER A 24 -3.88 -14.24 -4.36
C SER A 24 -3.30 -15.54 -3.79
N GLU A 25 -3.50 -15.75 -2.50
CA GLU A 25 -2.92 -16.88 -1.78
C GLU A 25 -3.33 -18.23 -2.36
N ILE A 26 -4.54 -18.35 -2.92
CA ILE A 26 -5.01 -19.58 -3.57
C ILE A 26 -4.20 -19.97 -4.81
N TYR A 27 -3.41 -19.03 -5.33
CA TYR A 27 -2.51 -19.23 -6.46
C TYR A 27 -1.04 -19.07 -6.02
N ASP A 28 -0.70 -19.52 -4.81
CA ASP A 28 0.62 -19.42 -4.20
C ASP A 28 1.05 -18.00 -3.80
N GLY A 29 0.15 -17.04 -3.88
CA GLY A 29 0.41 -15.67 -3.47
C GLY A 29 1.24 -14.89 -4.47
N LEU A 30 1.39 -13.59 -4.18
CA LEU A 30 2.26 -12.67 -4.91
C LEU A 30 3.34 -12.17 -3.98
N ALA A 31 4.57 -12.02 -4.50
CA ALA A 31 5.66 -11.47 -3.73
C ALA A 31 5.39 -9.99 -3.40
N ALA A 32 5.61 -9.64 -2.16
CA ALA A 32 5.50 -8.26 -1.67
C ALA A 32 4.12 -7.59 -1.85
N VAL A 33 3.08 -8.37 -2.12
CA VAL A 33 1.71 -7.86 -2.22
C VAL A 33 0.86 -8.60 -1.19
N TYR A 34 0.16 -7.84 -0.35
CA TYR A 34 -0.61 -8.40 0.75
C TYR A 34 -2.03 -7.84 0.77
N ASP A 35 -2.95 -8.68 1.19
CA ASP A 35 -4.31 -8.29 1.52
C ASP A 35 -4.42 -8.08 3.03
N TYR A 36 -5.34 -7.21 3.45
CA TYR A 36 -5.66 -7.04 4.84
C TYR A 36 -6.75 -8.04 5.24
N GLY A 37 -6.50 -8.77 6.32
CA GLY A 37 -7.51 -9.64 6.92
C GLY A 37 -8.49 -8.85 7.76
N GLN A 38 -9.40 -9.57 8.43
CA GLN A 38 -10.47 -8.93 9.21
C GLN A 38 -9.95 -7.98 10.30
N ASN A 39 -8.87 -8.33 10.98
CA ASN A 39 -8.29 -7.47 12.00
C ASN A 39 -7.44 -6.36 11.39
N GLY A 40 -6.74 -6.66 10.29
CA GLY A 40 -5.91 -5.69 9.60
C GLY A 40 -6.70 -4.54 8.99
N VAL A 41 -7.86 -4.85 8.37
CA VAL A 41 -8.69 -3.80 7.78
C VAL A 41 -9.28 -2.88 8.84
N GLU A 42 -9.65 -3.41 9.99
CA GLU A 42 -10.14 -2.59 11.10
C GLU A 42 -9.06 -1.65 11.61
N LEU A 43 -7.85 -2.17 11.80
CA LEU A 43 -6.72 -1.37 12.20
C LEU A 43 -6.40 -0.28 11.17
N LYS A 44 -6.36 -0.65 9.90
CA LYS A 44 -6.12 0.27 8.81
C LYS A 44 -7.14 1.41 8.78
N ASN A 45 -8.42 1.06 8.89
CA ASN A 45 -9.50 2.06 8.87
C ASN A 45 -9.47 2.96 10.09
N ASN A 46 -9.11 2.42 11.26
CA ASN A 46 -8.96 3.22 12.46
C ASN A 46 -7.80 4.22 12.34
N ILE A 47 -6.68 3.80 11.76
CA ILE A 47 -5.54 4.68 11.52
C ILE A 47 -5.93 5.78 10.54
N LYS A 48 -6.61 5.44 9.44
CA LYS A 48 -7.09 6.42 8.46
C LYS A 48 -8.03 7.43 9.07
N ARG A 49 -8.97 6.98 9.91
CA ARG A 49 -9.93 7.87 10.57
C ARG A 49 -9.24 8.80 11.55
N TYR A 50 -8.33 8.28 12.32
CA TYR A 50 -7.55 9.08 13.26
C TYR A 50 -6.75 10.15 12.53
N TRP A 51 -6.09 9.77 11.43
CA TRP A 51 -5.36 10.72 10.59
C TRP A 51 -6.27 11.80 10.02
N TRP A 52 -7.41 11.38 9.46
CA TRP A 52 -8.38 12.30 8.89
C TRP A 52 -8.89 13.30 9.92
N ASP A 53 -9.30 12.81 11.07
CA ASP A 53 -9.82 13.66 12.13
C ASP A 53 -8.76 14.64 12.64
N SER A 54 -7.53 14.20 12.78
CA SER A 54 -6.44 15.03 13.27
C SER A 54 -6.02 16.09 12.25
N MET A 55 -5.99 15.76 10.97
CA MET A 55 -5.50 16.66 9.93
C MET A 55 -6.59 17.56 9.35
N VAL A 56 -7.80 17.04 9.20
CA VAL A 56 -8.87 17.77 8.52
C VAL A 56 -9.83 18.41 9.51
N LYS A 57 -10.38 17.62 10.44
CA LYS A 57 -11.46 18.11 11.32
C LYS A 57 -10.97 19.07 12.41
N LEU A 58 -9.74 18.89 12.88
CA LEU A 58 -9.18 19.75 13.92
C LEU A 58 -8.57 21.04 13.39
N HIS A 59 -8.53 21.23 12.07
CA HIS A 59 -7.98 22.44 11.45
C HIS A 59 -9.02 23.12 10.58
N GLU A 60 -9.17 24.44 10.74
CA GLU A 60 -10.14 25.21 9.97
C GLU A 60 -9.71 25.43 8.52
N ASN A 61 -8.40 25.40 8.26
CA ASN A 61 -7.84 25.75 6.96
C ASN A 61 -7.42 24.54 6.12
N ILE A 62 -7.84 23.33 6.50
CA ILE A 62 -7.55 22.11 5.78
C ILE A 62 -8.85 21.43 5.39
N VAL A 63 -8.96 21.09 4.11
CA VAL A 63 -10.10 20.32 3.60
C VAL A 63 -9.60 19.03 2.98
N GLY A 64 -10.46 18.02 2.97
CA GLY A 64 -10.13 16.72 2.41
C GLY A 64 -10.53 16.62 0.95
N ILE A 65 -9.69 15.95 0.18
CA ILE A 65 -9.96 15.60 -1.22
C ILE A 65 -9.64 14.12 -1.41
N ASP A 66 -10.51 13.46 -2.12
CA ASP A 66 -10.27 12.07 -2.53
C ASP A 66 -10.11 12.07 -4.06
N ALA A 67 -8.87 12.15 -4.49
CA ALA A 67 -8.55 12.25 -5.91
C ALA A 67 -8.72 10.93 -6.63
N ALA A 68 -9.04 11.01 -7.92
CA ALA A 68 -9.11 9.82 -8.76
C ALA A 68 -7.71 9.19 -8.92
N ILE A 69 -7.70 7.86 -9.04
CA ILE A 69 -6.46 7.12 -9.29
C ILE A 69 -5.93 7.42 -10.70
N PHE A 70 -6.84 7.44 -11.69
CA PHE A 70 -6.47 7.73 -13.06
C PHE A 70 -6.42 9.24 -13.27
N MET A 71 -5.30 9.72 -13.75
CA MET A 71 -5.06 11.13 -13.96
C MET A 71 -4.52 11.38 -15.37
N HIS A 72 -4.65 12.62 -15.82
CA HIS A 72 -4.10 13.00 -17.11
C HIS A 72 -2.59 12.77 -17.14
N PRO A 73 -2.04 12.26 -18.27
CA PRO A 73 -0.60 11.99 -18.36
C PRO A 73 0.30 13.17 -18.03
N ARG A 74 -0.15 14.39 -18.27
CA ARG A 74 0.60 15.60 -17.92
C ARG A 74 0.85 15.75 -16.43
N THR A 75 -0.04 15.20 -15.60
CA THR A 75 0.15 15.20 -14.15
C THR A 75 1.44 14.47 -13.77
N TRP A 76 1.66 13.32 -14.37
CA TRP A 76 2.86 12.52 -14.11
C TRP A 76 4.11 13.12 -14.73
N GLU A 77 3.96 13.74 -15.89
CA GLU A 77 5.05 14.47 -16.54
C GLU A 77 5.50 15.66 -15.69
N ALA A 78 4.56 16.48 -15.23
CA ALA A 78 4.86 17.64 -14.40
C ALA A 78 5.49 17.26 -13.05
N SER A 79 5.07 16.14 -12.47
CA SER A 79 5.59 15.64 -11.19
C SER A 79 6.92 14.88 -11.33
N GLY A 80 7.37 14.61 -12.54
CA GLY A 80 8.60 13.85 -12.78
C GLY A 80 8.45 12.35 -12.74
N HIS A 81 7.24 11.85 -12.57
CA HIS A 81 7.00 10.40 -12.47
C HIS A 81 7.20 9.65 -13.79
N VAL A 82 7.17 10.33 -14.92
CA VAL A 82 7.41 9.70 -16.22
C VAL A 82 8.80 9.07 -16.28
N GLY A 83 9.82 9.77 -15.77
CA GLY A 83 11.16 9.21 -15.67
C GLY A 83 11.24 8.00 -14.73
N ALA A 84 10.55 8.08 -13.59
CA ALA A 84 10.49 6.97 -12.64
C ALA A 84 9.75 5.75 -13.22
N PHE A 85 8.72 5.97 -14.03
CA PHE A 85 7.99 4.88 -14.68
C PHE A 85 8.85 4.12 -15.67
N ASN A 86 9.79 4.76 -16.32
CA ASN A 86 10.71 4.07 -17.22
C ASN A 86 11.53 3.00 -16.47
N ASP A 87 12.00 3.32 -15.28
CA ASP A 87 12.72 2.36 -14.44
C ASP A 87 11.79 1.23 -14.00
N LEU A 88 10.58 1.54 -13.62
CA LEU A 88 9.58 0.54 -13.26
C LEU A 88 9.21 -0.34 -14.45
N SER A 89 9.14 0.23 -15.65
CA SER A 89 8.88 -0.53 -16.87
C SER A 89 9.97 -1.55 -17.14
N LEU A 90 11.21 -1.22 -16.91
CA LEU A 90 12.33 -2.16 -17.05
C LEU A 90 12.20 -3.32 -16.08
N ILE A 91 11.81 -3.05 -14.85
CA ILE A 91 11.55 -4.09 -13.84
C ILE A 91 10.39 -4.97 -14.30
N HIS A 92 9.33 -4.38 -14.82
CA HIS A 92 8.15 -5.12 -15.30
C HIS A 92 8.48 -5.99 -16.52
N ILE A 93 9.37 -5.55 -17.38
CA ILE A 93 9.82 -6.34 -18.54
C ILE A 93 10.52 -7.61 -18.06
N SER A 94 11.25 -7.56 -16.95
CA SER A 94 11.88 -8.73 -16.39
C SER A 94 10.88 -9.68 -15.69
N GLU A 95 9.65 -9.24 -15.48
CA GLU A 95 8.56 -10.01 -14.88
C GLU A 95 7.39 -10.10 -15.88
N PRO A 96 7.46 -11.00 -16.86
CA PRO A 96 6.52 -10.99 -18.00
C PRO A 96 5.05 -11.17 -17.62
N THR A 97 4.75 -11.78 -16.47
CA THR A 97 3.38 -11.97 -16.02
C THR A 97 2.73 -10.69 -15.48
N ARG A 98 3.50 -9.62 -15.32
CA ARG A 98 3.08 -8.37 -14.72
C ARG A 98 2.63 -7.34 -15.72
N HIS A 99 2.83 -7.58 -16.99
CA HIS A 99 2.38 -6.68 -18.02
C HIS A 99 0.96 -6.97 -18.44
N ALA A 100 0.14 -6.03 -18.18
CA ALA A 100 -1.23 -6.09 -18.62
C ALA A 100 -1.49 -4.98 -19.63
#